data_be51ffa2b06ad9d6f3052b13cbcfdde6
#
_entry.id   be51ffa2b06ad9d6f3052b13cbcfdde6
#
_cell.length_a   1.000
_cell.length_b   1.000
_cell.length_c   1.000
_cell.angle_alpha   90.00
_cell.angle_beta   90.00
_cell.angle_gamma   90.00
#
_symmetry.space_group_name_H-M   'P 1'
#
loop_
_entity.id
_entity.type
_entity.pdbx_description
1 polymer ?
#
loop_
_entity_poly.entity_id
_entity_poly.type
_entity_poly.pdbx_seq_one_letter_code
_entity_poly.pdbx_strand_id
1 'polypeptide(L)'
;MKELKLAWRYVRRHWWQYILGILALFIVDEVNTYVPRFTGEITNGLDQHTLDMGGVMGLVWKIVLIGVIIAVGRFAWRFFLFGSARSIEKELRSDLFAHLSSLSPHYYNEHKTGDLMARFINDLQAVRTLVGMNVISTFDATVMLLLVLWQMMTYVSPKLTGVAVLPLILIIFGDYFYGKVMHKRFLAKQQAFSTLTDQVQETVSGIRVIKSFVQERKELYAFAKTTLFTKEKNLGVVRLQALVMPLLDLIVGIASLLTLAYGGYLAIYGEINIGQFISFNSYVTMLVWPMMAVGECITSVSQGLASLRRIQEIFDAKPEIVDGDMVNPSIQTLKGDISIEHLSFAYPDQPTVPVLEDVSVHVKAGETLAVLGRTGSGKSTLPSLLMRLYDVTDGMITIDGHNLREIPLAALRRNIACVPQDNFLFSDTLQNNIAFGSDNKSLEAVQEAAKNACIHDNIMEFPKQYQTLVGERGVTISGGQKQRSSIARALMKDAPILLLDDALSAVDTDTERQILDNLRRLRKGRTTIIVAHRISTIQDADHILVLDEGKVEEYGTHEELLNNGKLYASLYRKQQLEKELHEEGGAAHAE
;
A
#
# COMPACT_ATOMS: atom_id res chain seq x y z
N MET A 1 22.54 -6.15 -1.82
CA MET A 1 22.61 -7.52 -2.39
C MET A 1 21.39 -8.38 -2.06
N LYS A 2 20.75 -8.23 -0.88
CA LYS A 2 19.49 -8.94 -0.55
C LYS A 2 18.34 -8.55 -1.50
N GLU A 3 18.25 -7.27 -1.81
CA GLU A 3 17.22 -6.68 -2.68
C GLU A 3 17.24 -7.29 -4.08
N LEU A 4 18.43 -7.43 -4.67
CA LEU A 4 18.59 -8.05 -5.99
C LEU A 4 18.24 -9.55 -5.97
N LYS A 5 18.44 -10.24 -4.84
CA LYS A 5 18.00 -11.64 -4.68
C LYS A 5 16.48 -11.75 -4.71
N LEU A 6 15.76 -10.77 -4.13
CA LEU A 6 14.29 -10.73 -4.20
C LEU A 6 13.84 -10.61 -5.66
N ALA A 7 14.30 -9.59 -6.39
CA ALA A 7 13.95 -9.42 -7.80
C ALA A 7 14.33 -10.65 -8.64
N TRP A 8 15.53 -11.20 -8.43
CA TRP A 8 16.02 -12.38 -9.14
C TRP A 8 15.14 -13.62 -8.92
N ARG A 9 14.58 -13.80 -7.72
CA ARG A 9 13.65 -14.92 -7.43
C ARG A 9 12.45 -14.92 -8.39
N TYR A 10 11.88 -13.76 -8.66
CA TYR A 10 10.74 -13.62 -9.58
C TYR A 10 11.18 -13.65 -11.04
N VAL A 11 12.27 -12.98 -11.41
CA VAL A 11 12.81 -12.99 -12.78
C VAL A 11 13.15 -14.43 -13.20
N ARG A 12 13.73 -15.24 -12.32
CA ARG A 12 14.07 -16.65 -12.60
C ARG A 12 12.85 -17.51 -12.93
N ARG A 13 11.65 -17.17 -12.44
CA ARG A 13 10.42 -17.90 -12.80
C ARG A 13 10.00 -17.66 -14.25
N HIS A 14 10.37 -16.50 -14.79
CA HIS A 14 10.03 -16.05 -16.15
C HIS A 14 11.24 -16.01 -17.10
N TRP A 15 12.34 -16.70 -16.79
CA TRP A 15 13.62 -16.62 -17.47
C TRP A 15 13.53 -16.83 -18.99
N TRP A 16 12.68 -17.77 -19.44
CA TRP A 16 12.52 -18.08 -20.87
C TRP A 16 11.90 -16.91 -21.65
N GLN A 17 10.98 -16.14 -21.02
CA GLN A 17 10.39 -14.94 -21.63
C GLN A 17 11.45 -13.85 -21.81
N TYR A 18 12.34 -13.69 -20.82
CA TYR A 18 13.47 -12.77 -20.95
C TYR A 18 14.40 -13.18 -22.08
N ILE A 19 14.75 -14.45 -22.20
CA ILE A 19 15.62 -14.93 -23.29
C ILE A 19 14.97 -14.67 -24.65
N LEU A 20 13.72 -15.04 -24.85
CA LEU A 20 13.02 -14.82 -26.12
C LEU A 20 12.86 -13.33 -26.43
N GLY A 21 12.55 -12.51 -25.42
CA GLY A 21 12.40 -11.08 -25.58
C GLY A 21 13.73 -10.39 -25.92
N ILE A 22 14.82 -10.74 -25.23
CA ILE A 22 16.17 -10.21 -25.48
C ILE A 22 16.67 -10.65 -26.86
N LEU A 23 16.43 -11.91 -27.24
CA LEU A 23 16.78 -12.40 -28.57
C LEU A 23 16.04 -11.65 -29.69
N ALA A 24 14.73 -11.44 -29.51
CA ALA A 24 13.93 -10.65 -30.44
C ALA A 24 14.42 -9.20 -30.55
N LEU A 25 14.79 -8.58 -29.42
CA LEU A 25 15.35 -7.23 -29.37
C LEU A 25 16.69 -7.18 -30.09
N PHE A 26 17.59 -8.13 -29.82
CA PHE A 26 18.88 -8.24 -30.50
C PHE A 26 18.72 -8.36 -32.04
N ILE A 27 17.81 -9.20 -32.51
CA ILE A 27 17.53 -9.35 -33.95
C ILE A 27 17.04 -8.03 -34.53
N VAL A 28 16.15 -7.32 -33.83
CA VAL A 28 15.65 -6.00 -34.27
C VAL A 28 16.80 -5.00 -34.40
N ASP A 29 17.68 -4.92 -33.42
CA ASP A 29 18.80 -3.98 -33.39
C ASP A 29 19.80 -4.31 -34.51
N GLU A 30 20.20 -5.57 -34.64
CA GLU A 30 21.11 -6.02 -35.67
C GLU A 30 20.57 -5.71 -37.08
N VAL A 31 19.32 -6.13 -37.35
CA VAL A 31 18.71 -5.94 -38.66
C VAL A 31 18.51 -4.45 -38.97
N ASN A 32 18.23 -3.63 -37.96
CA ASN A 32 18.08 -2.18 -38.13
C ASN A 32 19.38 -1.50 -38.61
N THR A 33 20.56 -2.01 -38.21
CA THR A 33 21.85 -1.45 -38.65
C THR A 33 22.15 -1.65 -40.15
N TYR A 34 21.44 -2.53 -40.84
CA TYR A 34 21.60 -2.74 -42.30
C TYR A 34 20.84 -1.70 -43.13
N VAL A 35 19.88 -0.97 -42.57
CA VAL A 35 19.12 0.05 -43.31
C VAL A 35 20.03 1.14 -43.88
N PRO A 36 20.91 1.79 -43.08
CA PRO A 36 21.87 2.76 -43.62
C PRO A 36 22.79 2.16 -44.69
N ARG A 37 23.23 0.91 -44.51
CA ARG A 37 24.08 0.23 -45.45
C ARG A 37 23.42 0.06 -46.83
N PHE A 38 22.19 -0.46 -46.88
CA PHE A 38 21.46 -0.61 -48.15
C PHE A 38 21.12 0.74 -48.78
N THR A 39 20.84 1.77 -47.98
CA THR A 39 20.67 3.13 -48.50
C THR A 39 21.95 3.65 -49.16
N GLY A 40 23.11 3.37 -48.56
CA GLY A 40 24.40 3.70 -49.13
C GLY A 40 24.72 2.89 -50.39
N GLU A 41 24.41 1.60 -50.41
CA GLU A 41 24.57 0.74 -51.61
C GLU A 41 23.73 1.24 -52.79
N ILE A 42 22.48 1.67 -52.54
CA ILE A 42 21.63 2.31 -53.57
C ILE A 42 22.29 3.59 -54.09
N THR A 43 22.71 4.47 -53.18
CA THR A 43 23.31 5.76 -53.57
C THR A 43 24.59 5.55 -54.39
N ASN A 44 25.46 4.66 -53.94
CA ASN A 44 26.72 4.36 -54.65
C ASN A 44 26.49 3.72 -56.02
N GLY A 45 25.51 2.81 -56.10
CA GLY A 45 25.16 2.17 -57.36
C GLY A 45 24.51 3.12 -58.41
N LEU A 46 23.78 4.12 -57.94
CA LEU A 46 23.24 5.20 -58.77
C LEU A 46 24.34 6.15 -59.26
N ASP A 47 25.27 6.54 -58.36
CA ASP A 47 26.39 7.40 -58.71
C ASP A 47 27.33 6.78 -59.73
N GLN A 48 27.65 5.51 -59.59
CA GLN A 48 28.51 4.75 -60.48
C GLN A 48 27.79 4.20 -61.72
N HIS A 49 26.48 4.42 -61.88
CA HIS A 49 25.65 3.87 -62.93
C HIS A 49 25.72 2.31 -63.05
N THR A 50 25.99 1.64 -61.89
CA THR A 50 26.12 0.17 -61.81
C THR A 50 24.82 -0.54 -61.50
N LEU A 51 23.81 0.20 -60.98
CA LEU A 51 22.49 -0.33 -60.68
C LEU A 51 21.46 0.09 -61.72
N ASP A 52 20.76 -0.90 -62.26
CA ASP A 52 19.54 -0.69 -63.01
C ASP A 52 18.30 -0.57 -62.06
N MET A 53 17.12 -0.27 -62.60
CA MET A 53 15.88 -0.19 -61.85
C MET A 53 15.57 -1.50 -61.10
N GLY A 54 15.93 -2.65 -61.65
CA GLY A 54 15.75 -3.96 -61.02
C GLY A 54 16.62 -4.13 -59.77
N GLY A 55 17.89 -3.69 -59.85
CA GLY A 55 18.83 -3.72 -58.74
C GLY A 55 18.40 -2.79 -57.60
N VAL A 56 17.96 -1.55 -57.92
CA VAL A 56 17.39 -0.62 -56.94
C VAL A 56 16.17 -1.23 -56.26
N MET A 57 15.22 -1.78 -57.04
CA MET A 57 14.02 -2.40 -56.49
C MET A 57 14.34 -3.60 -55.60
N GLY A 58 15.38 -4.38 -55.91
CA GLY A 58 15.88 -5.47 -55.09
C GLY A 58 16.36 -4.99 -53.69
N LEU A 59 17.10 -3.87 -53.65
CA LEU A 59 17.55 -3.28 -52.38
C LEU A 59 16.38 -2.66 -51.58
N VAL A 60 15.44 -2.01 -52.28
CA VAL A 60 14.21 -1.49 -51.63
C VAL A 60 13.39 -2.63 -51.00
N TRP A 61 13.23 -3.76 -51.71
CA TRP A 61 12.55 -4.93 -51.14
C TRP A 61 13.26 -5.49 -49.89
N LYS A 62 14.61 -5.47 -49.86
CA LYS A 62 15.36 -5.84 -48.65
C LYS A 62 15.04 -4.88 -47.49
N ILE A 63 14.98 -3.56 -47.72
CA ILE A 63 14.61 -2.57 -46.70
C ILE A 63 13.17 -2.79 -46.22
N VAL A 64 12.24 -3.10 -47.14
CA VAL A 64 10.85 -3.42 -46.75
C VAL A 64 10.80 -4.69 -45.90
N LEU A 65 11.55 -5.74 -46.28
CA LEU A 65 11.65 -6.97 -45.48
C LEU A 65 12.20 -6.68 -44.07
N ILE A 66 13.26 -5.85 -43.97
CA ILE A 66 13.80 -5.38 -42.70
C ILE A 66 12.69 -4.69 -41.88
N GLY A 67 11.90 -3.80 -42.48
CA GLY A 67 10.78 -3.15 -41.82
C GLY A 67 9.76 -4.12 -41.23
N VAL A 68 9.45 -5.19 -41.97
CA VAL A 68 8.54 -6.25 -41.49
C VAL A 68 9.17 -7.02 -40.31
N ILE A 69 10.46 -7.41 -40.42
CA ILE A 69 11.18 -8.09 -39.34
C ILE A 69 11.21 -7.23 -38.07
N ILE A 70 11.50 -5.93 -38.23
CA ILE A 70 11.49 -4.96 -37.10
C ILE A 70 10.08 -4.87 -36.49
N ALA A 71 9.03 -4.79 -37.30
CA ALA A 71 7.66 -4.72 -36.80
C ALA A 71 7.26 -5.94 -35.96
N VAL A 72 7.52 -7.15 -36.52
CA VAL A 72 7.26 -8.43 -35.84
C VAL A 72 8.14 -8.58 -34.60
N GLY A 73 9.42 -8.28 -34.69
CA GLY A 73 10.35 -8.36 -33.60
C GLY A 73 10.00 -7.37 -32.46
N ARG A 74 9.60 -6.14 -32.80
CA ARG A 74 9.11 -5.14 -31.80
C ARG A 74 7.85 -5.61 -31.10
N PHE A 75 6.94 -6.27 -31.80
CA PHE A 75 5.78 -6.89 -31.15
C PHE A 75 6.22 -8.01 -30.23
N ALA A 76 7.09 -8.91 -30.70
CA ALA A 76 7.55 -10.08 -29.93
C ALA A 76 8.25 -9.68 -28.63
N TRP A 77 9.27 -8.80 -28.65
CA TRP A 77 9.97 -8.43 -27.44
C TRP A 77 9.06 -7.66 -26.47
N ARG A 78 8.14 -6.81 -26.96
CA ARG A 78 7.16 -6.14 -26.11
C ARG A 78 6.25 -7.15 -25.41
N PHE A 79 5.76 -8.13 -26.15
CA PHE A 79 4.90 -9.17 -25.59
C PHE A 79 5.62 -9.96 -24.50
N PHE A 80 6.84 -10.43 -24.74
CA PHE A 80 7.58 -11.24 -23.79
C PHE A 80 8.10 -10.42 -22.59
N LEU A 81 8.75 -9.30 -22.80
CA LEU A 81 9.40 -8.55 -21.69
C LEU A 81 8.40 -7.74 -20.86
N PHE A 82 7.45 -7.04 -21.47
CA PHE A 82 6.40 -6.38 -20.70
C PHE A 82 5.42 -7.36 -20.06
N GLY A 83 5.14 -8.47 -20.74
CA GLY A 83 4.30 -9.54 -20.21
C GLY A 83 4.91 -10.13 -18.95
N SER A 84 6.21 -10.47 -18.97
CA SER A 84 6.93 -10.99 -17.80
C SER A 84 6.99 -9.96 -16.65
N ALA A 85 7.28 -8.69 -16.95
CA ALA A 85 7.33 -7.65 -15.95
C ALA A 85 5.98 -7.45 -15.23
N ARG A 86 4.85 -7.54 -15.97
CA ARG A 86 3.51 -7.48 -15.37
C ARG A 86 3.16 -8.73 -14.55
N SER A 87 3.61 -9.90 -15.01
CA SER A 87 3.44 -11.15 -14.26
C SER A 87 4.19 -11.10 -12.93
N ILE A 88 5.43 -10.61 -12.95
CA ILE A 88 6.26 -10.40 -11.75
C ILE A 88 5.59 -9.39 -10.80
N GLU A 89 5.08 -8.27 -11.30
CA GLU A 89 4.34 -7.29 -10.48
C GLU A 89 3.13 -7.94 -9.81
N LYS A 90 2.34 -8.74 -10.54
CA LYS A 90 1.18 -9.46 -10.00
C LYS A 90 1.58 -10.43 -8.89
N GLU A 91 2.59 -11.27 -9.12
CA GLU A 91 3.08 -12.23 -8.13
C GLU A 91 3.60 -11.51 -6.88
N LEU A 92 4.46 -10.51 -7.07
CA LEU A 92 5.03 -9.73 -5.96
C LEU A 92 3.94 -9.01 -5.15
N ARG A 93 2.91 -8.48 -5.82
CA ARG A 93 1.75 -7.85 -5.16
C ARG A 93 0.96 -8.86 -4.33
N SER A 94 0.73 -10.04 -4.87
CA SER A 94 0.00 -11.11 -4.17
C SER A 94 0.77 -11.59 -2.94
N ASP A 95 2.08 -11.85 -3.10
CA ASP A 95 2.95 -12.31 -2.00
C ASP A 95 3.08 -11.22 -0.92
N LEU A 96 3.19 -9.95 -1.32
CA LEU A 96 3.25 -8.82 -0.40
C LEU A 96 1.96 -8.67 0.40
N PHE A 97 0.80 -8.83 -0.25
CA PHE A 97 -0.49 -8.78 0.42
C PHE A 97 -0.66 -9.95 1.40
N ALA A 98 -0.30 -11.17 0.98
CA ALA A 98 -0.35 -12.34 1.85
C ALA A 98 0.56 -12.17 3.08
N HIS A 99 1.77 -11.64 2.86
CA HIS A 99 2.70 -11.38 3.95
C HIS A 99 2.19 -10.33 4.92
N LEU A 100 1.71 -9.17 4.41
CA LEU A 100 1.10 -8.14 5.25
C LEU A 100 -0.08 -8.70 6.06
N SER A 101 -0.94 -9.51 5.44
CA SER A 101 -2.08 -10.11 6.16
C SER A 101 -1.67 -11.03 7.30
N SER A 102 -0.43 -11.49 7.34
CA SER A 102 0.12 -12.33 8.43
C SER A 102 0.75 -11.54 9.57
N LEU A 103 1.01 -10.22 9.38
CA LEU A 103 1.65 -9.39 10.40
C LEU A 103 0.68 -9.03 11.53
N SER A 104 1.25 -8.79 12.73
CA SER A 104 0.52 -8.43 13.93
C SER A 104 -0.06 -6.99 13.87
N PRO A 105 -1.08 -6.67 14.68
CA PRO A 105 -1.59 -5.30 14.80
C PRO A 105 -0.52 -4.28 15.20
N HIS A 106 0.48 -4.68 15.97
CA HIS A 106 1.61 -3.84 16.35
C HIS A 106 2.32 -3.23 15.12
N TYR A 107 2.60 -4.03 14.09
CA TYR A 107 3.19 -3.54 12.85
C TYR A 107 2.36 -2.41 12.21
N TYR A 108 1.03 -2.52 12.24
CA TYR A 108 0.14 -1.51 11.67
C TYR A 108 0.01 -0.25 12.54
N ASN A 109 0.27 -0.35 13.84
CA ASN A 109 0.34 0.83 14.71
C ASN A 109 1.60 1.66 14.44
N GLU A 110 2.73 1.01 14.13
CA GLU A 110 3.98 1.69 13.78
C GLU A 110 4.00 2.23 12.34
N HIS A 111 3.28 1.59 11.42
CA HIS A 111 3.33 1.89 9.99
C HIS A 111 2.01 2.49 9.50
N LYS A 112 2.05 3.75 9.06
CA LYS A 112 0.85 4.44 8.54
C LYS A 112 0.31 3.73 7.30
N THR A 113 -1.01 3.53 7.24
CA THR A 113 -1.71 2.92 6.10
C THR A 113 -1.35 3.60 4.76
N GLY A 114 -1.21 4.94 4.76
CA GLY A 114 -0.82 5.69 3.55
C GLY A 114 0.57 5.32 3.02
N ASP A 115 1.55 5.06 3.90
CA ASP A 115 2.89 4.61 3.50
C ASP A 115 2.84 3.19 2.91
N LEU A 116 2.11 2.29 3.55
CA LEU A 116 1.90 0.93 3.03
C LEU A 116 1.23 0.95 1.65
N MET A 117 0.20 1.79 1.46
CA MET A 117 -0.46 1.97 0.16
C MET A 117 0.49 2.55 -0.90
N ALA A 118 1.36 3.50 -0.53
CA ALA A 118 2.38 4.02 -1.44
C ALA A 118 3.35 2.91 -1.89
N ARG A 119 3.73 2.00 -1.01
CA ARG A 119 4.56 0.83 -1.33
C ARG A 119 3.84 -0.13 -2.29
N PHE A 120 2.53 -0.35 -2.09
CA PHE A 120 1.70 -1.19 -2.97
C PHE A 120 1.50 -0.62 -4.37
N ILE A 121 1.49 0.69 -4.54
CA ILE A 121 1.21 1.36 -5.81
C ILE A 121 2.51 1.81 -6.47
N ASN A 122 3.25 2.70 -5.80
CA ASN A 122 4.39 3.38 -6.41
C ASN A 122 5.64 2.49 -6.44
N ASP A 123 5.95 1.79 -5.33
CA ASP A 123 7.16 0.98 -5.26
C ASP A 123 7.05 -0.28 -6.12
N LEU A 124 5.89 -0.94 -6.16
CA LEU A 124 5.66 -2.06 -7.08
C LEU A 124 5.77 -1.62 -8.55
N GLN A 125 5.26 -0.43 -8.88
CA GLN A 125 5.41 0.13 -10.22
C GLN A 125 6.88 0.41 -10.56
N ALA A 126 7.66 0.95 -9.62
CA ALA A 126 9.09 1.18 -9.81
C ALA A 126 9.86 -0.14 -9.99
N VAL A 127 9.51 -1.19 -9.23
CA VAL A 127 10.10 -2.53 -9.41
C VAL A 127 9.71 -3.13 -10.77
N ARG A 128 8.47 -2.99 -11.21
CA ARG A 128 8.07 -3.40 -12.56
C ARG A 128 8.89 -2.69 -13.63
N THR A 129 9.12 -1.38 -13.49
CA THR A 129 9.97 -0.61 -14.41
C THR A 129 11.41 -1.12 -14.38
N LEU A 130 11.94 -1.43 -13.19
CA LEU A 130 13.28 -1.98 -13.01
C LEU A 130 13.47 -3.31 -13.76
N VAL A 131 12.56 -4.26 -13.57
CA VAL A 131 12.65 -5.61 -14.20
C VAL A 131 12.15 -5.63 -15.64
N GLY A 132 11.41 -4.64 -16.09
CA GLY A 132 10.88 -4.51 -17.45
C GLY A 132 11.64 -3.49 -18.28
N MET A 133 11.19 -2.24 -18.27
CA MET A 133 11.70 -1.17 -19.13
C MET A 133 13.20 -0.93 -18.98
N ASN A 134 13.73 -0.97 -17.75
CA ASN A 134 15.16 -0.73 -17.54
C ASN A 134 16.03 -1.84 -18.12
N VAL A 135 15.59 -3.10 -18.06
CA VAL A 135 16.29 -4.21 -18.69
C VAL A 135 16.33 -4.01 -20.21
N ILE A 136 15.18 -3.62 -20.79
CA ILE A 136 15.05 -3.34 -22.22
C ILE A 136 15.97 -2.19 -22.62
N SER A 137 15.81 -1.03 -21.99
CA SER A 137 16.56 0.18 -22.35
C SER A 137 18.07 0.03 -22.15
N THR A 138 18.50 -0.69 -21.10
CA THR A 138 19.93 -0.95 -20.87
C THR A 138 20.50 -1.88 -21.94
N PHE A 139 19.77 -2.94 -22.30
CA PHE A 139 20.20 -3.87 -23.34
C PHE A 139 20.22 -3.19 -24.71
N ASP A 140 19.10 -2.58 -25.11
CA ASP A 140 18.93 -1.86 -26.38
C ASP A 140 20.00 -0.77 -26.55
N ALA A 141 20.19 0.10 -25.57
CA ALA A 141 21.22 1.14 -25.63
C ALA A 141 22.64 0.56 -25.75
N THR A 142 22.95 -0.50 -25.01
CA THR A 142 24.30 -1.12 -25.04
C THR A 142 24.54 -1.85 -26.36
N VAL A 143 23.59 -2.69 -26.79
CA VAL A 143 23.72 -3.49 -28.00
C VAL A 143 23.71 -2.61 -29.24
N MET A 144 22.77 -1.67 -29.32
CA MET A 144 22.65 -0.74 -30.45
C MET A 144 23.92 0.12 -30.58
N LEU A 145 24.47 0.63 -29.46
CA LEU A 145 25.74 1.37 -29.45
C LEU A 145 26.88 0.54 -30.03
N LEU A 146 27.03 -0.71 -29.55
CA LEU A 146 28.10 -1.60 -30.02
C LEU A 146 27.94 -1.98 -31.47
N LEU A 147 26.73 -2.33 -31.90
CA LEU A 147 26.44 -2.72 -33.29
C LEU A 147 26.68 -1.57 -34.29
N VAL A 148 26.19 -0.38 -33.94
CA VAL A 148 26.38 0.80 -34.80
C VAL A 148 27.85 1.19 -34.88
N LEU A 149 28.58 1.22 -33.77
CA LEU A 149 30.02 1.48 -33.78
C LEU A 149 30.77 0.42 -34.59
N TRP A 150 30.40 -0.83 -34.47
CA TRP A 150 30.98 -1.92 -35.28
C TRP A 150 30.75 -1.69 -36.76
N GLN A 151 29.54 -1.36 -37.19
CA GLN A 151 29.23 -1.06 -38.59
C GLN A 151 29.99 0.18 -39.10
N MET A 152 30.07 1.25 -38.28
CA MET A 152 30.83 2.45 -38.64
C MET A 152 32.31 2.17 -38.86
N MET A 153 32.91 1.34 -38.02
CA MET A 153 34.35 1.01 -38.09
C MET A 153 34.65 0.02 -39.24
N THR A 154 33.79 -0.99 -39.42
CA THR A 154 34.08 -2.08 -40.40
C THR A 154 33.60 -1.78 -41.80
N TYR A 155 32.41 -1.15 -41.93
CA TYR A 155 31.81 -0.87 -43.23
C TYR A 155 32.27 0.47 -43.82
N VAL A 156 32.58 1.47 -43.00
CA VAL A 156 32.98 2.80 -43.48
C VAL A 156 34.46 3.11 -43.22
N SER A 157 34.80 3.60 -42.04
CA SER A 157 36.17 3.96 -41.72
C SER A 157 36.37 4.14 -40.19
N PRO A 158 37.38 3.47 -39.57
CA PRO A 158 37.72 3.68 -38.17
C PRO A 158 38.16 5.11 -37.87
N LYS A 159 38.90 5.78 -38.81
CA LYS A 159 39.35 7.15 -38.65
C LYS A 159 38.17 8.14 -38.55
N LEU A 160 37.20 8.01 -39.46
CA LEU A 160 36.00 8.85 -39.44
C LEU A 160 35.15 8.59 -38.22
N THR A 161 35.03 7.33 -37.76
CA THR A 161 34.29 6.95 -36.57
C THR A 161 34.89 7.66 -35.31
N GLY A 162 36.20 7.68 -35.14
CA GLY A 162 36.87 8.36 -34.03
C GLY A 162 36.57 9.85 -33.99
N VAL A 163 36.59 10.53 -35.15
CA VAL A 163 36.29 11.97 -35.25
C VAL A 163 34.84 12.28 -34.93
N ALA A 164 33.89 11.48 -35.46
CA ALA A 164 32.46 11.71 -35.31
C ALA A 164 31.93 11.38 -33.88
N VAL A 165 32.53 10.35 -33.23
CA VAL A 165 32.09 9.95 -31.89
C VAL A 165 32.59 10.89 -30.81
N LEU A 166 33.73 11.58 -31.02
CA LEU A 166 34.33 12.47 -30.01
C LEU A 166 33.37 13.56 -29.49
N PRO A 167 32.61 14.31 -30.32
CA PRO A 167 31.59 15.22 -29.82
C PRO A 167 30.44 14.50 -29.10
N LEU A 168 30.03 13.32 -29.56
CA LEU A 168 28.90 12.58 -28.99
C LEU A 168 29.19 12.09 -27.56
N ILE A 169 30.45 11.89 -27.21
CA ILE A 169 30.86 11.58 -25.81
C ILE A 169 30.45 12.71 -24.87
N LEU A 170 30.40 13.96 -25.34
CA LEU A 170 29.94 15.10 -24.54
C LEU A 170 28.47 14.96 -24.09
N ILE A 171 27.67 14.19 -24.83
CA ILE A 171 26.27 13.90 -24.43
C ILE A 171 26.27 13.17 -23.09
N ILE A 172 27.10 12.15 -22.92
CA ILE A 172 27.18 11.34 -21.67
C ILE A 172 27.60 12.21 -20.50
N PHE A 173 28.62 13.05 -20.68
CA PHE A 173 29.05 13.97 -19.64
C PHE A 173 27.99 15.04 -19.36
N GLY A 174 27.37 15.59 -20.41
CA GLY A 174 26.28 16.55 -20.33
C GLY A 174 25.11 16.01 -19.52
N ASP A 175 24.68 14.78 -19.80
CA ASP A 175 23.62 14.09 -19.06
C ASP A 175 23.93 13.88 -17.59
N TYR A 176 25.17 13.53 -17.25
CA TYR A 176 25.58 13.40 -15.86
C TYR A 176 25.48 14.72 -15.08
N PHE A 177 25.99 15.81 -15.64
CA PHE A 177 25.90 17.14 -15.01
C PHE A 177 24.46 17.66 -14.97
N TYR A 178 23.72 17.49 -16.07
CA TYR A 178 22.32 17.82 -16.16
C TYR A 178 21.50 17.09 -15.11
N GLY A 179 21.68 15.78 -14.98
CA GLY A 179 20.97 14.95 -13.99
C GLY A 179 21.20 15.44 -12.56
N LYS A 180 22.42 15.82 -12.21
CA LYS A 180 22.76 16.36 -10.88
C LYS A 180 22.06 17.69 -10.58
N VAL A 181 22.08 18.62 -11.54
CA VAL A 181 21.41 19.93 -11.39
C VAL A 181 19.90 19.78 -11.41
N MET A 182 19.38 18.94 -12.31
CA MET A 182 17.97 18.63 -12.45
C MET A 182 17.41 18.01 -11.16
N HIS A 183 18.10 17.05 -10.57
CA HIS A 183 17.69 16.41 -9.33
C HIS A 183 17.48 17.44 -8.21
N LYS A 184 18.41 18.36 -8.01
CA LYS A 184 18.29 19.43 -7.00
C LYS A 184 17.08 20.34 -7.24
N ARG A 185 16.88 20.75 -8.50
CA ARG A 185 15.73 21.62 -8.87
C ARG A 185 14.41 20.88 -8.78
N PHE A 186 14.40 19.60 -9.15
CA PHE A 186 13.22 18.74 -9.07
C PHE A 186 12.79 18.52 -7.62
N LEU A 187 13.71 18.29 -6.68
CA LEU A 187 13.39 18.20 -5.25
C LEU A 187 12.78 19.50 -4.73
N ALA A 188 13.34 20.66 -5.11
CA ALA A 188 12.78 21.95 -4.71
C ALA A 188 11.37 22.20 -5.29
N LYS A 189 11.13 21.79 -6.53
CA LYS A 189 9.79 21.79 -7.15
C LYS A 189 8.84 20.86 -6.39
N GLN A 190 9.26 19.65 -6.08
CA GLN A 190 8.45 18.66 -5.39
C GLN A 190 8.05 19.14 -3.99
N GLN A 191 8.98 19.74 -3.25
CA GLN A 191 8.70 20.30 -1.93
C GLN A 191 7.72 21.48 -2.01
N ALA A 192 7.88 22.38 -2.99
CA ALA A 192 6.94 23.48 -3.20
C ALA A 192 5.54 22.96 -3.58
N PHE A 193 5.46 21.90 -4.37
CA PHE A 193 4.18 21.26 -4.74
C PHE A 193 3.53 20.57 -3.53
N SER A 194 4.31 19.89 -2.68
CA SER A 194 3.79 19.32 -1.42
C SER A 194 3.18 20.40 -0.54
N THR A 195 3.90 21.50 -0.30
CA THR A 195 3.38 22.64 0.49
C THR A 195 2.07 23.19 -0.07
N LEU A 196 1.96 23.30 -1.40
CA LEU A 196 0.72 23.73 -2.05
C LEU A 196 -0.42 22.73 -1.82
N THR A 197 -0.15 21.43 -1.93
CA THR A 197 -1.13 20.37 -1.72
C THR A 197 -1.59 20.33 -0.26
N ASP A 198 -0.67 20.43 0.69
CA ASP A 198 -0.97 20.49 2.12
C ASP A 198 -1.88 21.66 2.45
N GLN A 199 -1.61 22.84 1.89
CA GLN A 199 -2.45 24.03 2.05
C GLN A 199 -3.86 23.83 1.47
N VAL A 200 -3.98 23.21 0.28
CA VAL A 200 -5.29 22.89 -0.31
C VAL A 200 -6.06 21.92 0.57
N GLN A 201 -5.39 20.88 1.05
CA GLN A 201 -6.00 19.88 1.93
C GLN A 201 -6.50 20.51 3.24
N GLU A 202 -5.70 21.40 3.85
CA GLU A 202 -6.07 22.11 5.08
C GLU A 202 -7.27 23.04 4.82
N THR A 203 -7.24 23.83 3.73
CA THR A 203 -8.32 24.73 3.33
C THR A 203 -9.63 23.98 3.08
N VAL A 204 -9.58 22.84 2.35
CA VAL A 204 -10.77 22.03 2.05
C VAL A 204 -11.31 21.36 3.32
N SER A 205 -10.44 20.81 4.15
CA SER A 205 -10.83 20.18 5.42
C SER A 205 -11.42 21.20 6.40
N GLY A 206 -10.86 22.40 6.44
CA GLY A 206 -11.28 23.51 7.29
C GLY A 206 -12.35 24.41 6.68
N ILE A 207 -12.96 24.06 5.54
CA ILE A 207 -13.84 24.96 4.78
C ILE A 207 -15.00 25.52 5.61
N ARG A 208 -15.56 24.71 6.50
CA ARG A 208 -16.65 25.16 7.42
C ARG A 208 -16.17 26.28 8.33
N VAL A 209 -14.96 26.17 8.88
CA VAL A 209 -14.36 27.20 9.74
C VAL A 209 -14.10 28.46 8.95
N ILE A 210 -13.48 28.34 7.76
CA ILE A 210 -13.20 29.48 6.88
C ILE A 210 -14.50 30.23 6.55
N LYS A 211 -15.57 29.51 6.22
CA LYS A 211 -16.89 30.06 5.95
C LYS A 211 -17.52 30.74 7.17
N SER A 212 -17.46 30.08 8.33
CA SER A 212 -18.03 30.62 9.58
C SER A 212 -17.36 31.91 10.03
N PHE A 213 -16.06 32.07 9.75
CA PHE A 213 -15.28 33.26 10.12
C PHE A 213 -15.07 34.25 8.97
N VAL A 214 -15.66 34.02 7.79
CA VAL A 214 -15.58 34.89 6.59
C VAL A 214 -14.12 35.19 6.20
N GLN A 215 -13.25 34.14 6.21
CA GLN A 215 -11.82 34.28 5.95
C GLN A 215 -11.41 33.88 4.51
N GLU A 216 -12.34 33.77 3.56
CA GLU A 216 -12.07 33.30 2.20
C GLU A 216 -11.04 34.17 1.48
N ARG A 217 -11.08 35.50 1.67
CA ARG A 217 -10.13 36.42 1.01
C ARG A 217 -8.71 36.23 1.54
N LYS A 218 -8.56 35.97 2.84
CA LYS A 218 -7.24 35.73 3.47
C LYS A 218 -6.64 34.44 2.92
N GLU A 219 -7.45 33.36 2.88
CA GLU A 219 -7.02 32.06 2.34
C GLU A 219 -6.68 32.15 0.85
N LEU A 220 -7.47 32.88 0.05
CA LEU A 220 -7.17 33.11 -1.36
C LEU A 220 -5.84 33.82 -1.56
N TYR A 221 -5.53 34.83 -0.73
CA TYR A 221 -4.26 35.55 -0.81
C TYR A 221 -3.08 34.63 -0.43
N ALA A 222 -3.21 33.85 0.64
CA ALA A 222 -2.20 32.87 1.06
C ALA A 222 -1.95 31.82 -0.03
N PHE A 223 -3.01 31.28 -0.63
CA PHE A 223 -2.92 30.33 -1.73
C PHE A 223 -2.25 30.93 -2.96
N ALA A 224 -2.60 32.16 -3.34
CA ALA A 224 -1.97 32.85 -4.46
C ALA A 224 -0.44 33.00 -4.25
N LYS A 225 0.01 33.34 -3.04
CA LYS A 225 1.43 33.45 -2.70
C LYS A 225 2.15 32.10 -2.84
N THR A 226 1.58 31.01 -2.31
CA THR A 226 2.14 29.65 -2.42
C THR A 226 2.16 29.17 -3.87
N THR A 227 1.12 29.49 -4.65
CA THR A 227 1.05 29.17 -6.08
C THR A 227 2.14 29.88 -6.87
N LEU A 228 2.39 31.17 -6.60
CA LEU A 228 3.47 31.93 -7.25
C LEU A 228 4.85 31.32 -6.92
N PHE A 229 5.09 30.96 -5.66
CA PHE A 229 6.31 30.29 -5.26
C PHE A 229 6.50 28.94 -5.97
N THR A 230 5.44 28.11 -6.04
CA THR A 230 5.44 26.82 -6.74
C THR A 230 5.70 27.01 -8.24
N LYS A 231 5.08 28.03 -8.86
CA LYS A 231 5.32 28.40 -10.25
C LYS A 231 6.80 28.74 -10.49
N GLU A 232 7.42 29.52 -9.61
CA GLU A 232 8.83 29.90 -9.74
C GLU A 232 9.76 28.67 -9.70
N LYS A 233 9.54 27.75 -8.75
CA LYS A 233 10.31 26.51 -8.66
C LYS A 233 10.10 25.62 -9.88
N ASN A 234 8.87 25.53 -10.38
CA ASN A 234 8.55 24.79 -11.61
C ASN A 234 9.23 25.42 -12.84
N LEU A 235 9.20 26.73 -12.99
CA LEU A 235 9.91 27.42 -14.07
C LEU A 235 11.42 27.17 -14.02
N GLY A 236 12.01 27.03 -12.83
CA GLY A 236 13.40 26.65 -12.68
C GLY A 236 13.74 25.29 -13.30
N VAL A 237 12.83 24.31 -13.20
CA VAL A 237 12.95 22.99 -13.85
C VAL A 237 12.74 23.13 -15.36
N VAL A 238 11.66 23.79 -15.79
CA VAL A 238 11.30 23.96 -17.21
C VAL A 238 12.41 24.68 -18.00
N ARG A 239 13.01 25.74 -17.45
CA ARG A 239 14.13 26.46 -18.09
C ARG A 239 15.33 25.56 -18.31
N LEU A 240 15.64 24.67 -17.36
CA LEU A 240 16.73 23.70 -17.52
C LEU A 240 16.38 22.67 -18.60
N GLN A 241 15.16 22.14 -18.60
CA GLN A 241 14.69 21.21 -19.63
C GLN A 241 14.71 21.84 -21.03
N ALA A 242 14.30 23.09 -21.13
CA ALA A 242 14.29 23.82 -22.42
C ALA A 242 15.68 24.02 -23.02
N LEU A 243 16.75 24.00 -22.20
CA LEU A 243 18.13 24.12 -22.69
C LEU A 243 18.72 22.79 -23.20
N VAL A 244 18.20 21.65 -22.74
CA VAL A 244 18.82 20.32 -23.04
C VAL A 244 18.66 19.98 -24.52
N MET A 245 17.47 20.07 -25.07
CA MET A 245 17.23 19.72 -26.48
C MET A 245 18.08 20.56 -27.47
N PRO A 246 18.12 21.90 -27.36
CA PRO A 246 19.03 22.70 -28.21
C PRO A 246 20.51 22.37 -28.03
N LEU A 247 20.96 22.02 -26.81
CA LEU A 247 22.35 21.61 -26.59
C LEU A 247 22.65 20.25 -27.22
N LEU A 248 21.72 19.30 -27.15
CA LEU A 248 21.86 18.01 -27.82
C LEU A 248 21.88 18.21 -29.34
N ASP A 249 20.98 19.00 -29.88
CA ASP A 249 20.96 19.31 -31.32
C ASP A 249 22.25 19.98 -31.78
N LEU A 250 22.83 20.88 -30.95
CA LEU A 250 24.12 21.49 -31.23
C LEU A 250 25.25 20.46 -31.27
N ILE A 251 25.32 19.54 -30.29
CA ILE A 251 26.35 18.49 -30.24
C ILE A 251 26.21 17.57 -31.45
N VAL A 252 25.00 17.12 -31.76
CA VAL A 252 24.72 16.29 -32.95
C VAL A 252 25.03 17.05 -34.22
N GLY A 253 24.70 18.33 -34.29
CA GLY A 253 25.05 19.20 -35.42
C GLY A 253 26.57 19.33 -35.61
N ILE A 254 27.35 19.48 -34.54
CA ILE A 254 28.82 19.50 -34.59
C ILE A 254 29.35 18.14 -35.10
N ALA A 255 28.82 17.02 -34.60
CA ALA A 255 29.20 15.69 -35.07
C ALA A 255 28.88 15.51 -36.57
N SER A 256 27.73 16.00 -37.02
CA SER A 256 27.33 15.97 -38.43
C SER A 256 28.23 16.88 -39.29
N LEU A 257 28.58 18.08 -38.81
CA LEU A 257 29.50 18.97 -39.53
C LEU A 257 30.90 18.38 -39.64
N LEU A 258 31.43 17.76 -38.59
CA LEU A 258 32.72 17.07 -38.61
C LEU A 258 32.67 15.87 -39.58
N THR A 259 31.55 15.14 -39.59
CA THR A 259 31.32 14.05 -40.53
C THR A 259 31.30 14.56 -41.96
N LEU A 260 30.60 15.69 -42.22
CA LEU A 260 30.55 16.30 -43.54
C LEU A 260 31.94 16.78 -43.99
N ALA A 261 32.66 17.48 -43.12
CA ALA A 261 33.98 18.03 -43.47
C ALA A 261 35.03 16.95 -43.67
N TYR A 262 35.22 16.07 -42.69
CA TYR A 262 36.28 15.05 -42.74
C TYR A 262 35.86 13.84 -43.60
N GLY A 263 34.58 13.43 -43.54
CA GLY A 263 34.06 12.38 -44.40
C GLY A 263 34.01 12.79 -45.87
N GLY A 264 33.65 14.05 -46.15
CA GLY A 264 33.75 14.62 -47.51
C GLY A 264 35.21 14.68 -48.00
N TYR A 265 36.16 15.06 -47.17
CA TYR A 265 37.60 14.97 -47.47
C TYR A 265 37.97 13.52 -47.87
N LEU A 266 37.65 12.51 -47.05
CA LEU A 266 37.93 11.12 -47.31
C LEU A 266 37.24 10.61 -48.59
N ALA A 267 36.05 11.08 -48.91
CA ALA A 267 35.33 10.74 -50.13
C ALA A 267 36.01 11.32 -51.38
N ILE A 268 36.45 12.59 -51.32
CA ILE A 268 37.18 13.26 -52.44
C ILE A 268 38.50 12.53 -52.75
N TYR A 269 39.22 12.08 -51.69
CA TYR A 269 40.49 11.33 -51.88
C TYR A 269 40.27 9.82 -52.12
N GLY A 270 39.07 9.34 -52.23
CA GLY A 270 38.75 7.96 -52.57
C GLY A 270 38.95 6.94 -51.45
N GLU A 271 39.15 7.37 -50.20
CA GLU A 271 39.24 6.45 -49.06
C GLU A 271 37.88 5.84 -48.69
N ILE A 272 36.78 6.56 -48.94
CA ILE A 272 35.39 6.08 -48.80
C ILE A 272 34.59 6.46 -50.06
N ASN A 273 33.53 5.71 -50.36
CA ASN A 273 32.62 6.07 -51.46
C ASN A 273 31.44 6.91 -50.96
N ILE A 274 30.69 7.53 -51.89
CA ILE A 274 29.54 8.42 -51.60
C ILE A 274 28.46 7.66 -50.81
N GLY A 275 28.22 6.41 -51.13
CA GLY A 275 27.26 5.58 -50.41
C GLY A 275 27.66 5.32 -48.96
N GLN A 276 28.96 5.03 -48.69
CA GLN A 276 29.49 4.88 -47.35
C GLN A 276 29.38 6.19 -46.53
N PHE A 277 29.61 7.33 -47.18
CA PHE A 277 29.47 8.62 -46.57
C PHE A 277 28.01 8.89 -46.10
N ILE A 278 27.01 8.58 -46.91
CA ILE A 278 25.59 8.72 -46.58
C ILE A 278 25.21 7.73 -45.48
N SER A 279 25.65 6.48 -45.56
CA SER A 279 25.45 5.48 -44.51
C SER A 279 26.00 5.95 -43.16
N PHE A 280 27.20 6.53 -43.19
CA PHE A 280 27.85 7.01 -41.96
C PHE A 280 27.06 8.11 -41.27
N ASN A 281 26.53 9.09 -42.02
CA ASN A 281 25.68 10.14 -41.47
C ASN A 281 24.40 9.58 -40.79
N SER A 282 23.82 8.53 -41.38
CA SER A 282 22.69 7.82 -40.78
C SER A 282 23.08 7.10 -39.48
N TYR A 283 24.26 6.45 -39.45
CA TYR A 283 24.78 5.84 -38.23
C TYR A 283 25.06 6.85 -37.10
N VAL A 284 25.58 8.04 -37.40
CA VAL A 284 25.77 9.12 -36.39
C VAL A 284 24.43 9.47 -35.75
N THR A 285 23.36 9.58 -36.54
CA THR A 285 22.02 9.84 -36.02
C THR A 285 21.50 8.68 -35.14
N MET A 286 21.79 7.43 -35.49
CA MET A 286 21.39 6.26 -34.69
C MET A 286 22.10 6.17 -33.35
N LEU A 287 23.28 6.78 -33.15
CA LEU A 287 24.01 6.77 -31.89
C LEU A 287 23.42 7.71 -30.84
N VAL A 288 22.59 8.69 -31.22
CA VAL A 288 22.06 9.71 -30.31
C VAL A 288 21.21 9.09 -29.20
N TRP A 289 20.26 8.24 -29.58
CA TRP A 289 19.38 7.58 -28.63
C TRP A 289 20.12 6.72 -27.58
N PRO A 290 20.99 5.79 -27.96
CA PRO A 290 21.75 4.98 -27.01
C PRO A 290 22.55 5.82 -26.01
N MET A 291 23.16 6.91 -26.45
CA MET A 291 23.96 7.78 -25.57
C MET A 291 23.10 8.51 -24.54
N MET A 292 21.89 8.98 -24.91
CA MET A 292 20.95 9.57 -23.99
C MET A 292 20.37 8.55 -22.99
N ALA A 293 20.10 7.33 -23.43
CA ALA A 293 19.48 6.30 -22.62
C ALA A 293 20.37 5.86 -21.42
N VAL A 294 21.70 5.99 -21.51
CA VAL A 294 22.61 5.63 -20.42
C VAL A 294 22.32 6.43 -19.15
N GLY A 295 22.14 7.75 -19.25
CA GLY A 295 21.87 8.61 -18.10
C GLY A 295 20.50 8.32 -17.47
N GLU A 296 19.47 8.11 -18.29
CA GLU A 296 18.12 7.77 -17.83
C GLU A 296 18.10 6.40 -17.14
N CYS A 297 18.79 5.40 -17.70
CA CYS A 297 18.88 4.06 -17.12
C CYS A 297 19.49 4.09 -15.71
N ILE A 298 20.58 4.84 -15.49
CA ILE A 298 21.23 4.93 -14.16
C ILE A 298 20.25 5.47 -13.12
N THR A 299 19.51 6.53 -13.47
CA THR A 299 18.53 7.15 -12.55
C THR A 299 17.36 6.20 -12.25
N SER A 300 16.81 5.60 -13.27
CA SER A 300 15.65 4.71 -13.16
C SER A 300 15.99 3.40 -12.40
N VAL A 301 17.18 2.83 -12.65
CA VAL A 301 17.69 1.67 -11.89
C VAL A 301 17.86 2.02 -10.41
N SER A 302 18.44 3.19 -10.10
CA SER A 302 18.62 3.63 -8.73
C SER A 302 17.29 3.78 -7.98
N GLN A 303 16.27 4.34 -8.64
CA GLN A 303 14.91 4.44 -8.08
C GLN A 303 14.28 3.07 -7.86
N GLY A 304 14.40 2.18 -8.85
CA GLY A 304 13.87 0.82 -8.75
C GLY A 304 14.52 0.02 -7.61
N LEU A 305 15.83 0.15 -7.41
CA LEU A 305 16.55 -0.49 -6.29
C LEU A 305 16.12 0.07 -4.94
N ALA A 306 15.92 1.39 -4.83
CA ALA A 306 15.42 2.01 -3.60
C ALA A 306 14.01 1.51 -3.24
N SER A 307 13.12 1.40 -4.22
CA SER A 307 11.77 0.87 -4.04
C SER A 307 11.78 -0.61 -3.67
N LEU A 308 12.66 -1.39 -4.31
CA LEU A 308 12.84 -2.81 -3.99
C LEU A 308 13.33 -3.02 -2.55
N ARG A 309 14.18 -2.12 -2.05
CA ARG A 309 14.62 -2.14 -0.65
C ARG A 309 13.46 -1.90 0.31
N ARG A 310 12.60 -0.91 0.06
CA ARG A 310 11.42 -0.65 0.90
C ARG A 310 10.41 -1.82 0.91
N ILE A 311 10.25 -2.51 -0.23
CA ILE A 311 9.44 -3.73 -0.31
C ILE A 311 10.10 -4.87 0.48
N GLN A 312 11.42 -5.00 0.38
CA GLN A 312 12.17 -6.02 1.15
C GLN A 312 12.04 -5.81 2.65
N GLU A 313 12.01 -4.56 3.14
CA GLU A 313 11.78 -4.23 4.55
C GLU A 313 10.46 -4.82 5.07
N ILE A 314 9.39 -4.80 4.24
CA ILE A 314 8.12 -5.44 4.62
C ILE A 314 8.30 -6.96 4.71
N PHE A 315 8.94 -7.60 3.74
CA PHE A 315 9.17 -9.05 3.78
C PHE A 315 10.12 -9.50 4.89
N ASP A 316 11.01 -8.62 5.36
CA ASP A 316 11.91 -8.89 6.47
C ASP A 316 11.19 -8.76 7.84
N ALA A 317 10.05 -8.07 7.91
CA ALA A 317 9.20 -8.01 9.09
C ALA A 317 8.60 -9.40 9.37
N LYS A 318 8.84 -9.90 10.58
CA LYS A 318 8.35 -11.24 10.97
C LYS A 318 7.01 -11.12 11.66
N PRO A 319 6.04 -12.00 11.36
CA PRO A 319 4.84 -12.12 12.19
C PRO A 319 5.23 -12.43 13.64
N GLU A 320 4.82 -11.58 14.57
CA GLU A 320 5.09 -11.76 16.00
C GLU A 320 4.20 -12.84 16.60
N ILE A 321 2.96 -12.93 16.13
CA ILE A 321 1.94 -13.83 16.63
C ILE A 321 1.74 -14.96 15.61
N VAL A 322 2.26 -16.12 15.93
CA VAL A 322 2.18 -17.33 15.09
C VAL A 322 1.87 -18.55 15.94
N ASP A 323 1.38 -19.58 15.29
CA ASP A 323 1.29 -20.89 15.90
C ASP A 323 2.71 -21.49 16.02
N GLY A 324 3.18 -21.65 17.27
CA GLY A 324 4.51 -22.18 17.59
C GLY A 324 4.48 -23.68 17.92
N ASP A 325 5.61 -24.20 18.39
CA ASP A 325 5.79 -25.63 18.70
C ASP A 325 4.91 -26.14 19.85
N MET A 326 4.41 -25.25 20.71
CA MET A 326 3.53 -25.61 21.83
C MET A 326 2.07 -25.84 21.44
N VAL A 327 1.69 -25.51 20.22
CA VAL A 327 0.30 -25.57 19.76
C VAL A 327 -0.19 -27.02 19.70
N ASN A 328 -1.31 -27.30 20.36
CA ASN A 328 -2.00 -28.58 20.31
C ASN A 328 -3.13 -28.55 19.26
N PRO A 329 -2.96 -29.17 18.10
CA PRO A 329 -3.96 -29.13 17.02
C PRO A 329 -5.30 -29.78 17.38
N SER A 330 -5.36 -30.59 18.46
CA SER A 330 -6.61 -31.22 18.89
C SER A 330 -7.59 -30.27 19.56
N ILE A 331 -7.14 -29.09 20.00
CA ILE A 331 -7.98 -28.08 20.63
C ILE A 331 -8.71 -27.28 19.54
N GLN A 332 -9.93 -27.69 19.22
CA GLN A 332 -10.74 -27.04 18.16
C GLN A 332 -11.95 -26.29 18.72
N THR A 333 -12.47 -26.71 19.87
CA THR A 333 -13.64 -26.11 20.52
C THR A 333 -13.30 -25.71 21.95
N LEU A 334 -13.82 -24.56 22.38
CA LEU A 334 -13.65 -24.04 23.73
C LEU A 334 -15.03 -23.94 24.40
N LYS A 335 -15.05 -24.14 25.74
CA LYS A 335 -16.26 -23.96 26.55
C LYS A 335 -16.34 -22.55 27.13
N GLY A 336 -15.18 -21.94 27.39
CA GLY A 336 -15.07 -20.55 27.83
C GLY A 336 -14.83 -20.38 29.32
N ASP A 337 -14.21 -21.34 30.00
CA ASP A 337 -13.62 -21.15 31.33
C ASP A 337 -12.31 -20.39 31.18
N ILE A 338 -12.23 -19.16 31.70
CA ILE A 338 -11.09 -18.25 31.48
C ILE A 338 -10.44 -17.96 32.83
N SER A 339 -9.15 -18.34 32.99
CA SER A 339 -8.34 -17.93 34.13
C SER A 339 -7.23 -16.99 33.70
N ILE A 340 -7.11 -15.90 34.39
CA ILE A 340 -6.03 -14.91 34.27
C ILE A 340 -5.33 -14.89 35.63
N GLU A 341 -4.01 -15.14 35.63
CA GLU A 341 -3.22 -15.26 36.85
C GLU A 341 -1.97 -14.37 36.76
N HIS A 342 -1.86 -13.43 37.69
CA HIS A 342 -0.72 -12.53 37.82
C HIS A 342 -0.33 -11.83 36.51
N LEU A 343 -1.35 -11.44 35.70
CA LEU A 343 -1.14 -10.85 34.38
C LEU A 343 -0.53 -9.46 34.50
N SER A 344 0.68 -9.33 33.99
CA SER A 344 1.35 -8.05 33.78
C SER A 344 1.67 -7.88 32.31
N PHE A 345 1.32 -6.71 31.75
CA PHE A 345 1.48 -6.46 30.32
C PHE A 345 1.86 -5.00 30.04
N ALA A 346 2.83 -4.81 29.13
CA ALA A 346 3.15 -3.54 28.51
C ALA A 346 3.12 -3.69 26.99
N TYR A 347 2.67 -2.65 26.28
CA TYR A 347 2.69 -2.68 24.82
C TYR A 347 4.13 -2.64 24.28
N PRO A 348 4.43 -3.31 23.14
CA PRO A 348 5.78 -3.37 22.58
C PRO A 348 6.40 -2.00 22.25
N ASP A 349 5.57 -1.01 21.91
CA ASP A 349 5.97 0.37 21.62
C ASP A 349 6.38 1.15 22.88
N GLN A 350 5.90 0.72 24.07
CA GLN A 350 6.21 1.33 25.37
C GLN A 350 6.53 0.26 26.44
N PRO A 351 7.58 -0.54 26.29
CA PRO A 351 7.83 -1.72 27.12
C PRO A 351 8.15 -1.41 28.57
N THR A 352 8.48 -0.15 28.89
CA THR A 352 8.79 0.30 30.25
C THR A 352 7.57 0.79 31.03
N VAL A 353 6.41 0.95 30.37
CA VAL A 353 5.19 1.45 30.98
C VAL A 353 4.16 0.31 31.02
N PRO A 354 4.01 -0.38 32.17
CA PRO A 354 3.01 -1.44 32.27
C PRO A 354 1.60 -0.83 32.17
N VAL A 355 0.75 -1.49 31.38
CA VAL A 355 -0.67 -1.13 31.22
C VAL A 355 -1.55 -1.99 32.10
N LEU A 356 -1.12 -3.21 32.40
CA LEU A 356 -1.72 -4.10 33.38
C LEU A 356 -0.62 -4.58 34.33
N GLU A 357 -0.89 -4.58 35.64
CA GLU A 357 0.03 -5.03 36.69
C GLU A 357 -0.68 -6.00 37.65
N ASP A 358 -0.21 -7.24 37.67
CA ASP A 358 -0.63 -8.28 38.62
C ASP A 358 -2.17 -8.52 38.63
N VAL A 359 -2.79 -8.52 37.45
CA VAL A 359 -4.23 -8.74 37.29
C VAL A 359 -4.53 -10.23 37.40
N SER A 360 -5.37 -10.62 38.35
CA SER A 360 -5.85 -11.99 38.53
C SER A 360 -7.38 -12.00 38.58
N VAL A 361 -7.99 -12.83 37.71
CA VAL A 361 -9.44 -13.01 37.63
C VAL A 361 -9.79 -14.36 37.03
N HIS A 362 -10.83 -15.01 37.53
CA HIS A 362 -11.38 -16.24 36.99
C HIS A 362 -12.83 -16.06 36.60
N VAL A 363 -13.18 -16.52 35.38
CA VAL A 363 -14.54 -16.45 34.81
C VAL A 363 -14.92 -17.86 34.41
N LYS A 364 -15.88 -18.46 35.10
CA LYS A 364 -16.35 -19.81 34.75
C LYS A 364 -17.10 -19.82 33.43
N ALA A 365 -17.06 -20.96 32.77
CA ALA A 365 -17.84 -21.16 31.56
C ALA A 365 -19.33 -20.84 31.78
N GLY A 366 -19.88 -19.92 30.98
CA GLY A 366 -21.27 -19.48 31.07
C GLY A 366 -21.54 -18.27 31.94
N GLU A 367 -20.53 -17.74 32.64
CA GLU A 367 -20.66 -16.52 33.43
C GLU A 367 -20.40 -15.24 32.59
N THR A 368 -20.94 -14.13 33.07
CA THR A 368 -20.70 -12.80 32.52
C THR A 368 -19.76 -12.01 33.46
N LEU A 369 -18.60 -11.65 32.96
CA LEU A 369 -17.67 -10.72 33.61
C LEU A 369 -17.85 -9.33 33.06
N ALA A 370 -18.07 -8.35 33.90
CA ALA A 370 -17.97 -6.93 33.53
C ALA A 370 -16.61 -6.36 33.93
N VAL A 371 -16.05 -5.49 33.08
CA VAL A 371 -14.80 -4.77 33.36
C VAL A 371 -15.09 -3.27 33.37
N LEU A 372 -14.90 -2.64 34.50
CA LEU A 372 -15.11 -1.21 34.73
C LEU A 372 -13.78 -0.55 35.09
N GLY A 373 -13.67 0.76 34.89
CA GLY A 373 -12.53 1.56 35.32
C GLY A 373 -12.43 2.88 34.58
N ARG A 374 -11.52 3.73 35.01
CA ARG A 374 -11.27 5.02 34.36
C ARG A 374 -10.68 4.86 32.97
N THR A 375 -10.74 5.90 32.16
CA THR A 375 -10.04 5.93 30.86
C THR A 375 -8.54 5.75 31.08
N GLY A 376 -7.92 4.85 30.30
CA GLY A 376 -6.50 4.53 30.45
C GLY A 376 -6.17 3.44 31.48
N SER A 377 -7.15 2.85 32.18
CA SER A 377 -6.90 1.78 33.18
C SER A 377 -6.62 0.39 32.63
N GLY A 378 -6.45 0.23 31.31
CA GLY A 378 -6.10 -1.05 30.69
C GLY A 378 -7.27 -1.97 30.31
N LYS A 379 -8.54 -1.51 30.42
CA LYS A 379 -9.74 -2.33 30.13
C LYS A 379 -9.74 -2.98 28.75
N SER A 380 -9.50 -2.21 27.69
CA SER A 380 -9.51 -2.69 26.29
C SER A 380 -8.29 -3.57 25.96
N THR A 381 -7.29 -3.59 26.83
CA THR A 381 -6.13 -4.47 26.71
C THR A 381 -6.53 -5.93 26.96
N LEU A 382 -7.43 -6.21 27.90
CA LEU A 382 -7.89 -7.59 28.20
C LEU A 382 -8.52 -8.29 26.99
N PRO A 383 -9.51 -7.74 26.27
CA PRO A 383 -10.02 -8.32 25.02
C PRO A 383 -8.94 -8.56 23.98
N SER A 384 -8.00 -7.62 23.84
CA SER A 384 -6.89 -7.73 22.86
C SER A 384 -5.96 -8.91 23.18
N LEU A 385 -5.68 -9.15 24.46
CA LEU A 385 -4.86 -10.27 24.92
C LEU A 385 -5.60 -11.61 24.79
N LEU A 386 -6.89 -11.66 25.13
CA LEU A 386 -7.74 -12.85 24.97
C LEU A 386 -7.87 -13.27 23.52
N MET A 387 -7.93 -12.32 22.57
CA MET A 387 -7.90 -12.57 21.12
C MET A 387 -6.50 -12.93 20.61
N ARG A 388 -5.50 -12.91 21.49
CA ARG A 388 -4.08 -13.07 21.14
C ARG A 388 -3.69 -12.16 19.97
N LEU A 389 -4.01 -10.86 20.11
CA LEU A 389 -3.51 -9.80 19.21
C LEU A 389 -2.12 -9.34 19.63
N TYR A 390 -1.78 -9.56 20.90
CA TYR A 390 -0.46 -9.45 21.52
C TYR A 390 -0.21 -10.70 22.37
N ASP A 391 1.03 -11.13 22.48
CA ASP A 391 1.40 -12.25 23.32
C ASP A 391 1.69 -11.81 24.77
N VAL A 392 1.40 -12.70 25.69
CA VAL A 392 1.74 -12.59 27.12
C VAL A 392 2.69 -13.71 27.52
N THR A 393 3.26 -13.61 28.71
CA THR A 393 4.07 -14.70 29.28
C THR A 393 3.24 -15.98 29.43
N ASP A 394 3.88 -17.13 29.25
CA ASP A 394 3.22 -18.43 29.31
C ASP A 394 2.57 -18.65 30.68
N GLY A 395 1.35 -19.18 30.67
CA GLY A 395 0.58 -19.50 31.88
C GLY A 395 -0.21 -18.35 32.47
N MET A 396 0.01 -17.11 32.09
CA MET A 396 -0.74 -15.97 32.61
C MET A 396 -2.22 -15.94 32.18
N ILE A 397 -2.54 -16.51 31.02
CA ILE A 397 -3.92 -16.62 30.53
C ILE A 397 -4.14 -18.07 30.09
N THR A 398 -5.16 -18.69 30.64
CA THR A 398 -5.61 -20.02 30.21
C THR A 398 -7.09 -19.99 29.85
N ILE A 399 -7.49 -20.81 28.87
CA ILE A 399 -8.88 -21.04 28.51
C ILE A 399 -9.15 -22.55 28.57
N ASP A 400 -10.15 -22.96 29.33
CA ASP A 400 -10.47 -24.40 29.62
C ASP A 400 -9.25 -25.18 30.12
N GLY A 401 -8.38 -24.56 30.94
CA GLY A 401 -7.16 -25.12 31.48
C GLY A 401 -6.00 -25.24 30.50
N HIS A 402 -6.16 -24.78 29.25
CA HIS A 402 -5.09 -24.72 28.26
C HIS A 402 -4.46 -23.35 28.20
N ASN A 403 -3.13 -23.29 28.16
CA ASN A 403 -2.42 -22.04 27.93
C ASN A 403 -2.84 -21.42 26.59
N LEU A 404 -2.99 -20.11 26.53
CA LEU A 404 -3.40 -19.39 25.33
C LEU A 404 -2.51 -19.69 24.11
N ARG A 405 -1.21 -19.99 24.33
CA ARG A 405 -0.25 -20.36 23.27
C ARG A 405 -0.36 -21.82 22.82
N GLU A 406 -1.02 -22.68 23.58
CA GLU A 406 -1.29 -24.07 23.18
C GLU A 406 -2.48 -24.17 22.24
N ILE A 407 -3.36 -23.16 22.23
CA ILE A 407 -4.56 -23.14 21.41
C ILE A 407 -4.19 -22.61 20.01
N PRO A 408 -4.51 -23.36 18.91
CA PRO A 408 -4.30 -22.86 17.56
C PRO A 408 -5.01 -21.49 17.36
N LEU A 409 -4.33 -20.50 16.79
CA LEU A 409 -4.89 -19.15 16.59
C LEU A 409 -6.22 -19.17 15.84
N ALA A 410 -6.34 -20.03 14.85
CA ALA A 410 -7.58 -20.19 14.09
C ALA A 410 -8.72 -20.73 14.97
N ALA A 411 -8.44 -21.71 15.87
CA ALA A 411 -9.41 -22.25 16.80
C ALA A 411 -9.77 -21.22 17.87
N LEU A 412 -8.78 -20.55 18.48
CA LEU A 412 -9.00 -19.49 19.45
C LEU A 412 -9.94 -18.42 18.90
N ARG A 413 -9.56 -17.85 17.76
CA ARG A 413 -10.33 -16.76 17.15
C ARG A 413 -11.66 -17.22 16.57
N ARG A 414 -11.85 -18.49 16.25
CA ARG A 414 -13.16 -19.04 15.86
C ARG A 414 -14.12 -19.11 17.05
N ASN A 415 -13.61 -19.50 18.22
CA ASN A 415 -14.39 -19.66 19.44
C ASN A 415 -14.64 -18.34 20.21
N ILE A 416 -14.09 -17.21 19.77
CA ILE A 416 -14.29 -15.91 20.40
C ILE A 416 -14.93 -14.96 19.39
N ALA A 417 -16.11 -14.43 19.68
CA ALA A 417 -16.68 -13.28 18.99
C ALA A 417 -16.26 -12.00 19.70
N CYS A 418 -15.89 -10.96 18.97
CA CYS A 418 -15.46 -9.69 19.54
C CYS A 418 -16.13 -8.52 18.84
N VAL A 419 -16.65 -7.58 19.64
CA VAL A 419 -17.04 -6.25 19.18
C VAL A 419 -15.98 -5.29 19.72
N PRO A 420 -15.08 -4.78 18.88
CA PRO A 420 -14.03 -3.87 19.32
C PRO A 420 -14.59 -2.47 19.58
N GLN A 421 -13.85 -1.66 20.32
CA GLN A 421 -14.19 -0.26 20.59
C GLN A 421 -14.35 0.55 19.30
N ASP A 422 -13.43 0.38 18.33
CA ASP A 422 -13.53 0.95 16.99
C ASP A 422 -14.37 0.04 16.08
N ASN A 423 -15.62 0.44 15.84
CA ASN A 423 -16.57 -0.32 15.03
C ASN A 423 -16.34 -0.10 13.53
N PHE A 424 -15.48 -0.93 12.94
CA PHE A 424 -15.15 -0.87 11.53
C PHE A 424 -16.17 -1.63 10.67
N LEU A 425 -16.71 -0.96 9.65
CA LEU A 425 -17.52 -1.57 8.60
C LEU A 425 -16.81 -1.44 7.26
N PHE A 426 -16.82 -2.54 6.51
CA PHE A 426 -16.24 -2.60 5.17
C PHE A 426 -17.13 -1.87 4.15
N SER A 427 -16.54 -1.38 3.07
CA SER A 427 -17.27 -0.80 1.94
C SER A 427 -18.00 -1.90 1.15
N ASP A 428 -19.06 -2.43 1.75
CA ASP A 428 -19.89 -3.52 1.24
C ASP A 428 -21.34 -3.33 1.72
N THR A 429 -22.24 -4.22 1.39
CA THR A 429 -23.62 -4.19 1.85
C THR A 429 -23.72 -4.40 3.37
N LEU A 430 -24.79 -3.91 4.00
CA LEU A 430 -25.09 -4.19 5.41
C LEU A 430 -25.21 -5.68 5.67
N GLN A 431 -25.84 -6.44 4.76
CA GLN A 431 -25.91 -7.90 4.85
C GLN A 431 -24.52 -8.53 4.95
N ASN A 432 -23.60 -8.21 4.04
CA ASN A 432 -22.26 -8.76 4.03
C ASN A 432 -21.43 -8.31 5.24
N ASN A 433 -21.62 -7.08 5.70
CA ASN A 433 -20.99 -6.59 6.91
C ASN A 433 -21.44 -7.36 8.17
N ILE A 434 -22.72 -7.65 8.32
CA ILE A 434 -23.25 -8.43 9.44
C ILE A 434 -22.81 -9.89 9.33
N ALA A 435 -22.87 -10.47 8.14
CA ALA A 435 -22.50 -11.87 7.89
C ALA A 435 -20.97 -12.12 7.85
N PHE A 436 -20.14 -11.10 8.04
CA PHE A 436 -18.67 -11.17 7.83
C PHE A 436 -17.98 -12.28 8.63
N GLY A 437 -18.42 -12.54 9.84
CA GLY A 437 -17.80 -13.53 10.75
C GLY A 437 -18.43 -14.93 10.70
N SER A 438 -19.40 -15.18 9.81
CA SER A 438 -20.20 -16.43 9.76
C SER A 438 -20.12 -17.09 8.38
N ASP A 439 -20.16 -18.42 8.37
CA ASP A 439 -20.30 -19.21 7.16
C ASP A 439 -21.77 -19.18 6.64
N ASN A 440 -22.74 -18.99 7.53
CA ASN A 440 -24.15 -18.82 7.17
C ASN A 440 -24.42 -17.35 6.80
N LYS A 441 -24.60 -17.09 5.50
CA LYS A 441 -24.89 -15.75 4.95
C LYS A 441 -26.34 -15.58 4.52
N SER A 442 -27.24 -16.47 4.99
CA SER A 442 -28.66 -16.36 4.65
C SER A 442 -29.25 -15.06 5.17
N LEU A 443 -30.18 -14.48 4.42
CA LEU A 443 -30.83 -13.22 4.80
C LEU A 443 -31.59 -13.36 6.11
N GLU A 444 -32.23 -14.50 6.34
CA GLU A 444 -33.00 -14.82 7.54
C GLU A 444 -32.09 -14.77 8.79
N ALA A 445 -30.92 -15.42 8.74
CA ALA A 445 -29.98 -15.43 9.85
C ALA A 445 -29.44 -14.01 10.13
N VAL A 446 -29.14 -13.24 9.08
CA VAL A 446 -28.71 -11.85 9.19
C VAL A 446 -29.80 -10.97 9.81
N GLN A 447 -31.06 -11.16 9.42
CA GLN A 447 -32.21 -10.43 9.97
C GLN A 447 -32.40 -10.77 11.44
N GLU A 448 -32.27 -12.04 11.82
CA GLU A 448 -32.40 -12.46 13.21
C GLU A 448 -31.30 -11.82 14.09
N ALA A 449 -30.05 -11.87 13.65
CA ALA A 449 -28.95 -11.20 14.35
C ALA A 449 -29.17 -9.68 14.44
N ALA A 450 -29.66 -9.05 13.37
CA ALA A 450 -29.97 -7.62 13.35
C ALA A 450 -31.12 -7.25 14.30
N LYS A 451 -32.14 -8.09 14.43
CA LYS A 451 -33.23 -7.90 15.41
C LYS A 451 -32.71 -7.99 16.82
N ASN A 452 -31.87 -8.98 17.13
CA ASN A 452 -31.30 -9.14 18.45
C ASN A 452 -30.33 -7.99 18.83
N ALA A 453 -29.68 -7.36 17.84
CA ALA A 453 -28.87 -6.15 18.02
C ALA A 453 -29.67 -4.85 17.88
N CYS A 454 -31.00 -4.90 17.81
CA CYS A 454 -31.90 -3.75 17.68
C CYS A 454 -31.55 -2.80 16.52
N ILE A 455 -31.09 -3.32 15.38
CA ILE A 455 -30.75 -2.53 14.18
C ILE A 455 -31.67 -2.83 12.98
N HIS A 456 -32.47 -3.89 13.03
CA HIS A 456 -33.32 -4.35 11.94
C HIS A 456 -34.24 -3.24 11.40
N ASP A 457 -34.97 -2.56 12.27
CA ASP A 457 -35.96 -1.56 11.87
C ASP A 457 -35.26 -0.37 11.16
N ASN A 458 -34.10 0.09 11.67
CA ASN A 458 -33.32 1.12 11.01
C ASN A 458 -32.80 0.67 9.63
N ILE A 459 -32.46 -0.63 9.47
CA ILE A 459 -32.05 -1.16 8.16
C ILE A 459 -33.22 -1.16 7.19
N MET A 460 -34.44 -1.48 7.65
CA MET A 460 -35.65 -1.49 6.83
C MET A 460 -36.08 -0.10 6.35
N GLU A 461 -35.68 0.97 7.05
CA GLU A 461 -35.90 2.36 6.64
C GLU A 461 -35.02 2.78 5.44
N PHE A 462 -33.89 2.10 5.20
CA PHE A 462 -33.04 2.42 4.05
C PHE A 462 -33.70 2.00 2.73
N PRO A 463 -33.54 2.78 1.64
CA PRO A 463 -34.18 2.46 0.34
C PRO A 463 -33.79 1.09 -0.22
N LYS A 464 -32.58 0.60 0.09
CA LYS A 464 -32.07 -0.71 -0.34
C LYS A 464 -31.99 -1.72 0.80
N GLN A 465 -32.52 -1.40 1.98
CA GLN A 465 -32.55 -2.26 3.16
C GLN A 465 -31.19 -2.93 3.41
N TYR A 466 -31.11 -4.24 3.54
CA TYR A 466 -29.88 -5.00 3.75
C TYR A 466 -28.87 -4.91 2.60
N GLN A 467 -29.31 -4.54 1.39
CA GLN A 467 -28.44 -4.30 0.23
C GLN A 467 -27.89 -2.86 0.18
N THR A 468 -28.12 -2.07 1.21
CA THR A 468 -27.55 -0.72 1.32
C THR A 468 -26.04 -0.83 1.46
N LEU A 469 -25.32 -0.18 0.53
CA LEU A 469 -23.86 -0.08 0.56
C LEU A 469 -23.43 0.88 1.67
N VAL A 470 -22.59 0.40 2.53
CA VAL A 470 -21.92 1.20 3.56
C VAL A 470 -20.69 1.82 2.93
N GLY A 471 -20.57 3.16 2.94
CA GLY A 471 -19.38 3.86 2.44
C GLY A 471 -18.13 3.52 3.25
N GLU A 472 -16.98 4.06 2.81
CA GLU A 472 -15.71 3.85 3.51
C GLU A 472 -15.85 4.15 5.01
N ARG A 473 -15.42 3.22 5.84
CA ARG A 473 -15.53 3.28 7.32
C ARG A 473 -16.94 3.57 7.84
N GLY A 474 -17.99 3.23 7.07
CA GLY A 474 -19.37 3.42 7.51
C GLY A 474 -19.84 4.88 7.55
N VAL A 475 -19.29 5.78 6.75
CA VAL A 475 -19.63 7.23 6.75
C VAL A 475 -21.13 7.47 6.53
N THR A 476 -21.85 6.55 5.89
CA THR A 476 -23.27 6.69 5.52
C THR A 476 -24.24 6.37 6.66
N ILE A 477 -23.77 5.82 7.78
CA ILE A 477 -24.62 5.42 8.92
C ILE A 477 -24.12 6.06 10.23
N SER A 478 -25.02 6.22 11.20
CA SER A 478 -24.70 6.83 12.50
C SER A 478 -23.77 5.96 13.36
N GLY A 479 -23.10 6.56 14.36
CA GLY A 479 -22.24 5.84 15.29
C GLY A 479 -22.95 4.68 16.00
N GLY A 480 -24.17 4.91 16.51
CA GLY A 480 -24.99 3.88 17.15
C GLY A 480 -25.42 2.77 16.18
N GLN A 481 -25.71 3.10 14.90
CA GLN A 481 -26.00 2.10 13.87
C GLN A 481 -24.76 1.25 13.55
N LYS A 482 -23.53 1.84 13.53
CA LYS A 482 -22.29 1.09 13.37
C LYS A 482 -22.07 0.11 14.51
N GLN A 483 -22.23 0.56 15.75
CA GLN A 483 -22.09 -0.29 16.94
C GLN A 483 -23.06 -1.47 16.90
N ARG A 484 -24.35 -1.20 16.67
CA ARG A 484 -25.37 -2.25 16.58
C ARG A 484 -25.13 -3.23 15.41
N SER A 485 -24.64 -2.75 14.28
CA SER A 485 -24.23 -3.61 13.16
C SER A 485 -23.04 -4.50 13.54
N SER A 486 -22.08 -4.01 14.33
CA SER A 486 -20.96 -4.78 14.83
C SER A 486 -21.39 -5.81 15.88
N ILE A 487 -22.37 -5.48 16.73
CA ILE A 487 -22.99 -6.45 17.64
C ILE A 487 -23.70 -7.55 16.86
N ALA A 488 -24.50 -7.21 15.83
CA ALA A 488 -25.14 -8.19 14.96
C ALA A 488 -24.12 -9.12 14.30
N ARG A 489 -22.97 -8.58 13.83
CA ARG A 489 -21.85 -9.36 13.29
C ARG A 489 -21.28 -10.35 14.31
N ALA A 490 -21.10 -9.94 15.54
CA ALA A 490 -20.59 -10.80 16.61
C ALA A 490 -21.59 -11.90 16.97
N LEU A 491 -22.90 -11.59 17.00
CA LEU A 491 -23.97 -12.57 17.23
C LEU A 491 -24.08 -13.59 16.11
N MET A 492 -23.90 -13.18 14.85
CA MET A 492 -23.85 -14.10 13.70
C MET A 492 -22.77 -15.17 13.81
N LYS A 493 -21.69 -14.88 14.51
CA LYS A 493 -20.58 -15.85 14.68
C LYS A 493 -20.94 -17.00 15.62
N ASP A 494 -21.89 -16.81 16.52
CA ASP A 494 -22.40 -17.79 17.49
C ASP A 494 -21.31 -18.50 18.33
N ALA A 495 -20.26 -17.74 18.69
CA ALA A 495 -19.11 -18.27 19.41
C ALA A 495 -19.40 -18.53 20.90
N PRO A 496 -18.73 -19.51 21.57
CA PRO A 496 -18.86 -19.77 23.00
C PRO A 496 -18.49 -18.56 23.88
N ILE A 497 -17.52 -17.78 23.48
CA ILE A 497 -17.03 -16.60 24.21
C ILE A 497 -17.40 -15.34 23.40
N LEU A 498 -17.97 -14.34 24.07
CA LEU A 498 -18.29 -13.02 23.50
C LEU A 498 -17.53 -11.93 24.28
N LEU A 499 -16.80 -11.10 23.56
CA LEU A 499 -16.11 -9.93 24.08
C LEU A 499 -16.79 -8.67 23.52
N LEU A 500 -17.24 -7.79 24.40
CA LEU A 500 -17.82 -6.49 24.06
C LEU A 500 -16.94 -5.38 24.65
N ASP A 501 -16.21 -4.67 23.81
CA ASP A 501 -15.33 -3.58 24.23
C ASP A 501 -15.97 -2.24 23.90
N ASP A 502 -16.55 -1.60 24.91
CA ASP A 502 -17.29 -0.32 24.85
C ASP A 502 -18.35 -0.28 23.71
N ALA A 503 -18.97 -1.44 23.48
CA ALA A 503 -19.79 -1.70 22.29
C ALA A 503 -21.15 -0.98 22.31
N LEU A 504 -21.55 -0.33 23.42
CA LEU A 504 -22.85 0.29 23.63
C LEU A 504 -22.78 1.80 23.93
N SER A 505 -21.58 2.40 23.88
CA SER A 505 -21.36 3.80 24.29
C SER A 505 -22.09 4.85 23.44
N ALA A 506 -22.32 4.56 22.14
CA ALA A 506 -23.03 5.44 21.22
C ALA A 506 -24.52 5.05 21.00
N VAL A 507 -25.04 4.14 21.82
CA VAL A 507 -26.44 3.68 21.79
C VAL A 507 -27.24 4.41 22.88
N ASP A 508 -28.48 4.75 22.60
CA ASP A 508 -29.38 5.33 23.59
C ASP A 508 -29.77 4.31 24.68
N THR A 509 -30.17 4.78 25.84
CA THR A 509 -30.38 3.98 27.06
C THR A 509 -31.46 2.90 26.88
N ASP A 510 -32.52 3.18 26.15
CA ASP A 510 -33.63 2.22 25.97
C ASP A 510 -33.22 1.10 25.02
N THR A 511 -32.57 1.44 23.92
CA THR A 511 -32.01 0.46 22.98
C THR A 511 -30.87 -0.36 23.62
N GLU A 512 -30.01 0.28 24.45
CA GLU A 512 -28.97 -0.41 25.21
C GLU A 512 -29.56 -1.50 26.10
N ARG A 513 -30.64 -1.16 26.86
CA ARG A 513 -31.33 -2.13 27.72
C ARG A 513 -31.89 -3.30 26.92
N GLN A 514 -32.55 -3.04 25.80
CA GLN A 514 -33.11 -4.10 24.94
C GLN A 514 -32.00 -5.03 24.41
N ILE A 515 -30.86 -4.48 23.98
CA ILE A 515 -29.72 -5.27 23.51
C ILE A 515 -29.19 -6.15 24.65
N LEU A 516 -29.02 -5.62 25.85
CA LEU A 516 -28.54 -6.39 27.00
C LEU A 516 -29.51 -7.51 27.38
N ASP A 517 -30.81 -7.27 27.36
CA ASP A 517 -31.82 -8.31 27.63
C ASP A 517 -31.80 -9.40 26.55
N ASN A 518 -31.66 -9.03 25.29
CA ASN A 518 -31.48 -9.98 24.19
C ASN A 518 -30.20 -10.81 24.36
N LEU A 519 -29.08 -10.17 24.72
CA LEU A 519 -27.81 -10.83 24.95
C LEU A 519 -27.92 -11.84 26.11
N ARG A 520 -28.50 -11.46 27.24
CA ARG A 520 -28.71 -12.38 28.39
C ARG A 520 -29.50 -13.61 27.99
N ARG A 521 -30.56 -13.44 27.19
CA ARG A 521 -31.38 -14.55 26.71
C ARG A 521 -30.61 -15.47 25.78
N LEU A 522 -29.90 -14.91 24.80
CA LEU A 522 -29.18 -15.64 23.75
C LEU A 522 -27.90 -16.29 24.26
N ARG A 523 -27.27 -15.66 25.26
CA ARG A 523 -25.95 -16.08 25.77
C ARG A 523 -26.03 -16.91 27.05
N LYS A 524 -27.23 -17.33 27.46
CA LYS A 524 -27.40 -18.16 28.66
C LYS A 524 -26.52 -19.42 28.57
N GLY A 525 -25.62 -19.61 29.55
CA GLY A 525 -24.65 -20.71 29.59
C GLY A 525 -23.44 -20.53 28.65
N ARG A 526 -23.21 -19.32 28.12
CA ARG A 526 -22.03 -18.97 27.34
C ARG A 526 -21.30 -17.79 27.96
N THR A 527 -19.98 -17.82 27.95
CA THR A 527 -19.15 -16.81 28.59
C THR A 527 -19.24 -15.47 27.86
N THR A 528 -19.41 -14.41 28.62
CA THR A 528 -19.45 -13.03 28.08
C THR A 528 -18.55 -12.12 28.91
N ILE A 529 -17.71 -11.32 28.25
CA ILE A 529 -16.91 -10.28 28.89
C ILE A 529 -17.36 -8.94 28.33
N ILE A 530 -17.80 -8.03 29.21
CA ILE A 530 -18.31 -6.71 28.84
C ILE A 530 -17.40 -5.64 29.43
N VAL A 531 -16.68 -4.93 28.59
CA VAL A 531 -15.96 -3.72 28.98
C VAL A 531 -16.88 -2.54 28.77
N ALA A 532 -17.17 -1.79 29.81
CA ALA A 532 -18.05 -0.62 29.71
C ALA A 532 -17.64 0.51 30.66
N HIS A 533 -18.09 1.71 30.32
CA HIS A 533 -17.94 2.91 31.13
C HIS A 533 -19.23 3.24 31.93
N ARG A 534 -20.37 2.68 31.53
CA ARG A 534 -21.66 2.89 32.20
C ARG A 534 -21.96 1.74 33.12
N ILE A 535 -22.32 2.05 34.36
CA ILE A 535 -22.67 1.03 35.36
C ILE A 535 -24.02 0.37 34.98
N SER A 536 -24.94 1.10 34.39
CA SER A 536 -26.21 0.53 33.86
C SER A 536 -26.01 -0.65 32.91
N THR A 537 -24.91 -0.68 32.16
CA THR A 537 -24.55 -1.75 31.23
C THR A 537 -24.10 -3.04 31.95
N ILE A 538 -23.52 -2.91 33.13
CA ILE A 538 -22.74 -3.96 33.80
C ILE A 538 -23.31 -4.43 35.13
N GLN A 539 -24.28 -3.74 35.71
CA GLN A 539 -24.80 -3.99 37.08
C GLN A 539 -25.38 -5.42 37.25
N ASP A 540 -25.81 -6.04 36.14
CA ASP A 540 -26.42 -7.36 36.17
C ASP A 540 -25.42 -8.48 35.74
N ALA A 541 -24.12 -8.17 35.68
CA ALA A 541 -23.07 -9.18 35.46
C ALA A 541 -22.87 -10.06 36.69
N ASP A 542 -22.48 -11.31 36.49
CA ASP A 542 -22.22 -12.25 37.59
C ASP A 542 -21.06 -11.75 38.46
N HIS A 543 -20.03 -11.18 37.82
CA HIS A 543 -18.90 -10.54 38.47
C HIS A 543 -18.50 -9.25 37.79
N ILE A 544 -18.01 -8.29 38.57
CA ILE A 544 -17.50 -7.01 38.13
C ILE A 544 -16.05 -6.87 38.58
N LEU A 545 -15.15 -6.66 37.63
CA LEU A 545 -13.74 -6.34 37.83
C LEU A 545 -13.56 -4.84 37.67
N VAL A 546 -13.12 -4.17 38.71
CA VAL A 546 -12.80 -2.73 38.66
C VAL A 546 -11.30 -2.54 38.54
N LEU A 547 -10.89 -1.95 37.42
CA LEU A 547 -9.48 -1.63 37.15
C LEU A 547 -9.21 -0.15 37.39
N ASP A 548 -8.15 0.15 38.12
CA ASP A 548 -7.60 1.50 38.24
C ASP A 548 -6.07 1.45 38.07
N GLU A 549 -5.52 2.35 37.27
CA GLU A 549 -4.07 2.42 36.97
C GLU A 549 -3.42 1.04 36.64
N GLY A 550 -4.14 0.19 35.90
CA GLY A 550 -3.65 -1.12 35.48
C GLY A 550 -3.78 -2.24 36.52
N LYS A 551 -4.32 -1.97 37.70
CA LYS A 551 -4.44 -2.93 38.82
C LYS A 551 -5.89 -3.26 39.13
N VAL A 552 -6.11 -4.42 39.77
CA VAL A 552 -7.42 -4.80 40.29
C VAL A 552 -7.66 -4.02 41.60
N GLU A 553 -8.56 -3.06 41.57
CA GLU A 553 -8.96 -2.30 42.76
C GLU A 553 -10.07 -3.01 43.54
N GLU A 554 -11.05 -3.53 42.81
CA GLU A 554 -12.18 -4.27 43.38
C GLU A 554 -12.63 -5.40 42.47
N TYR A 555 -13.14 -6.47 43.07
CA TYR A 555 -13.77 -7.60 42.41
C TYR A 555 -14.93 -8.14 43.23
N GLY A 556 -16.10 -8.36 42.62
CA GLY A 556 -17.28 -8.87 43.30
C GLY A 556 -18.55 -8.66 42.49
N THR A 557 -19.69 -8.92 43.11
CA THR A 557 -21.03 -8.62 42.56
C THR A 557 -21.38 -7.15 42.71
N HIS A 558 -22.40 -6.69 41.99
CA HIS A 558 -22.90 -5.31 42.08
C HIS A 558 -23.22 -4.89 43.53
N GLU A 559 -23.92 -5.75 44.28
CA GLU A 559 -24.33 -5.48 45.66
C GLU A 559 -23.12 -5.42 46.62
N GLU A 560 -22.18 -6.36 46.49
CA GLU A 560 -20.95 -6.38 47.28
C GLU A 560 -20.13 -5.12 47.07
N LEU A 561 -19.93 -4.71 45.81
CA LEU A 561 -19.12 -3.54 45.48
C LEU A 561 -19.78 -2.21 45.90
N LEU A 562 -21.11 -2.13 45.89
CA LEU A 562 -21.82 -0.98 46.43
C LEU A 562 -21.63 -0.87 47.95
N ASN A 563 -21.73 -2.00 48.66
CA ASN A 563 -21.57 -2.06 50.10
C ASN A 563 -20.14 -1.78 50.56
N ASN A 564 -19.13 -2.10 49.73
CA ASN A 564 -17.73 -1.81 50.03
C ASN A 564 -17.41 -0.30 50.07
N GLY A 565 -18.22 0.54 49.41
CA GLY A 565 -18.11 2.00 49.50
C GLY A 565 -16.86 2.61 48.83
N LYS A 566 -16.11 1.85 48.03
CA LYS A 566 -14.86 2.25 47.38
C LYS A 566 -15.10 2.90 45.99
N LEU A 567 -14.20 2.65 45.06
CA LEU A 567 -14.19 3.24 43.71
C LEU A 567 -15.49 2.94 42.93
N TYR A 568 -15.96 1.69 42.96
CA TYR A 568 -17.21 1.30 42.30
C TYR A 568 -18.40 2.12 42.81
N ALA A 569 -18.59 2.18 44.12
CA ALA A 569 -19.68 2.92 44.72
C ALA A 569 -19.59 4.42 44.44
N SER A 570 -18.39 4.98 44.37
CA SER A 570 -18.18 6.39 44.02
C SER A 570 -18.56 6.70 42.57
N LEU A 571 -18.19 5.81 41.63
CA LEU A 571 -18.56 5.92 40.20
C LEU A 571 -20.08 5.76 40.01
N TYR A 572 -20.71 4.85 40.75
CA TYR A 572 -22.16 4.65 40.73
C TYR A 572 -22.91 5.91 41.16
N ARG A 573 -22.53 6.47 42.32
CA ARG A 573 -23.14 7.71 42.82
C ARG A 573 -22.98 8.87 41.83
N LYS A 574 -21.80 9.00 41.27
CA LYS A 574 -21.54 10.04 40.26
C LYS A 574 -22.47 9.89 39.05
N GLN A 575 -22.61 8.69 38.51
CA GLN A 575 -23.48 8.43 37.32
C GLN A 575 -24.96 8.61 37.69
N GLN A 576 -25.40 8.28 38.90
CA GLN A 576 -26.77 8.54 39.36
C GLN A 576 -27.07 10.04 39.44
N LEU A 577 -26.16 10.83 40.04
CA LEU A 577 -26.30 12.29 40.10
C LEU A 577 -26.32 12.94 38.70
N GLU A 578 -25.48 12.48 37.80
CA GLU A 578 -25.47 12.94 36.40
C GLU A 578 -26.81 12.65 35.71
N LYS A 579 -27.43 11.50 35.98
CA LYS A 579 -28.73 11.12 35.45
C LYS A 579 -29.85 12.01 36.01
N GLU A 580 -29.88 12.23 37.33
CA GLU A 580 -30.86 13.09 38.01
C GLU A 580 -30.81 14.53 37.47
N LEU A 581 -29.59 15.09 37.33
CA LEU A 581 -29.38 16.43 36.76
C LEU A 581 -29.86 16.55 35.30
N HIS A 582 -29.71 15.49 34.49
CA HIS A 582 -30.23 15.49 33.14
C HIS A 582 -31.75 15.40 33.09
N GLU A 583 -32.38 14.64 33.98
CA GLU A 583 -33.84 14.54 34.09
C GLU A 583 -34.46 15.85 34.56
N GLU A 584 -33.89 16.51 35.58
CA GLU A 584 -34.34 17.82 36.09
C GLU A 584 -34.10 18.95 35.06
N GLY A 585 -32.93 18.97 34.38
CA GLY A 585 -32.65 19.96 33.34
C GLY A 585 -33.56 19.80 32.11
N GLY A 586 -33.96 18.57 31.77
CA GLY A 586 -34.94 18.29 30.71
C GLY A 586 -36.35 18.75 31.05
N ALA A 587 -36.76 18.66 32.30
CA ALA A 587 -38.06 19.13 32.79
C ALA A 587 -38.14 20.67 32.81
N ALA A 588 -37.04 21.36 33.14
CA ALA A 588 -36.99 22.83 33.17
C ALA A 588 -37.00 23.49 31.76
N HIS A 589 -36.74 22.78 30.70
CA HIS A 589 -36.86 23.25 29.31
C HIS A 589 -38.18 22.85 28.61
N ALA A 590 -39.06 22.09 29.28
CA ALA A 590 -40.36 21.66 28.76
C ALA A 590 -41.53 22.49 29.30
N GLU A 591 -41.31 23.41 30.25
CA GLU A 591 -42.20 24.48 30.65
C GLU A 591 -41.82 25.79 29.93
#